data_a7e0c936423ac19d8a18d228e4221c90
#
_entry.id   a7e0c936423ac19d8a18d228e4221c90
#
_cell.length_a   1.000
_cell.length_b   1.000
_cell.length_c   1.000
_cell.angle_alpha   90.00
_cell.angle_beta   90.00
_cell.angle_gamma   90.00
#
_symmetry.space_group_name_H-M   'P 1'
#
loop_
_entity.id
_entity.type
_entity.pdbx_description
1 polymer ?
#
loop_
_entity_poly.entity_id
_entity_poly.type
_entity_poly.pdbx_seq_one_letter_code
_entity_poly.pdbx_strand_id
1 'polypeptide(L)'
;MSKPASGASVFISVRVAGICALLIVGSAIGCRFLGDGQTLMAALKLVTATLAVGVVPGALATMLWRPRRALTLLEVIGFGVAISFGLVHLIAVLAVSAHVGAPITLGMLAIASTLMAIRTIWRPFGLVVITLDELIVLSLLLALSVFLYNLGSPVTWWEDQVHVSIVRRLSELASPRLDNLYVTPGLVYAYPIPGTHFFMALIARLSDLDPLFVYHK
;
A
#
# COMPACT_ATOMS: atom_id res chain seq x y z
N MET A 1 38.51 0.48 -13.02
CA MET A 1 37.63 0.35 -11.83
C MET A 1 37.71 1.68 -11.09
N SER A 2 36.72 2.55 -11.31
CA SER A 2 36.60 3.84 -10.61
C SER A 2 36.19 3.56 -9.16
N LYS A 3 36.91 4.09 -8.18
CA LYS A 3 36.53 4.12 -6.77
C LYS A 3 35.14 4.75 -6.68
N PRO A 4 34.14 4.11 -6.04
CA PRO A 4 32.91 4.80 -5.74
C PRO A 4 33.20 6.00 -4.85
N ALA A 5 32.64 7.16 -5.22
CA ALA A 5 32.71 8.34 -4.39
C ALA A 5 32.21 7.98 -2.99
N SER A 6 32.97 8.37 -1.96
CA SER A 6 32.67 8.09 -0.55
C SER A 6 31.51 8.96 -0.06
N GLY A 7 30.33 8.76 -0.63
CA GLY A 7 29.09 9.31 -0.08
C GLY A 7 28.77 8.62 1.25
N ALA A 8 28.37 9.39 2.24
CA ALA A 8 27.94 8.84 3.53
C ALA A 8 26.80 7.83 3.30
N SER A 9 27.01 6.57 3.65
CA SER A 9 26.02 5.51 3.55
C SER A 9 25.70 4.98 4.95
N VAL A 10 24.40 4.82 5.22
CA VAL A 10 23.90 4.21 6.45
C VAL A 10 23.46 2.78 6.13
N PHE A 11 23.88 1.84 6.96
CA PHE A 11 23.52 0.44 6.84
C PHE A 11 22.48 0.07 7.89
N ILE A 12 21.33 -0.37 7.44
CA ILE A 12 20.24 -0.84 8.32
C ILE A 12 20.14 -2.36 8.19
N SER A 13 20.13 -3.04 9.33
CA SER A 13 19.85 -4.48 9.34
C SER A 13 18.46 -4.78 8.82
N VAL A 14 18.30 -5.83 8.03
CA VAL A 14 17.00 -6.34 7.59
C VAL A 14 16.07 -6.66 8.77
N ARG A 15 16.62 -7.00 9.94
CA ARG A 15 15.83 -7.16 11.18
C ARG A 15 15.12 -5.87 11.58
N VAL A 16 15.82 -4.72 11.53
CA VAL A 16 15.23 -3.42 11.82
C VAL A 16 14.13 -3.11 10.80
N ALA A 17 14.36 -3.38 9.52
CA ALA A 17 13.34 -3.22 8.49
C ALA A 17 12.09 -4.09 8.76
N GLY A 18 12.27 -5.33 9.23
CA GLY A 18 11.17 -6.20 9.65
C GLY A 18 10.39 -5.63 10.86
N ILE A 19 11.10 -5.07 11.84
CA ILE A 19 10.48 -4.39 12.99
C ILE A 19 9.68 -3.15 12.52
N CYS A 20 10.27 -2.32 11.64
CA CYS A 20 9.57 -1.18 11.07
C CYS A 20 8.29 -1.60 10.31
N ALA A 21 8.36 -2.69 9.56
CA ALA A 21 7.19 -3.24 8.87
C ALA A 21 6.07 -3.62 9.86
N LEU A 22 6.40 -4.29 10.97
CA LEU A 22 5.44 -4.61 12.03
C LEU A 22 4.86 -3.35 12.67
N LEU A 23 5.68 -2.33 12.92
CA LEU A 23 5.22 -1.06 13.46
C LEU A 23 4.27 -0.34 12.50
N ILE A 24 4.55 -0.36 11.19
CA ILE A 24 3.66 0.24 10.17
C ILE A 24 2.31 -0.49 10.15
N VAL A 25 2.31 -1.82 10.09
CA VAL A 25 1.06 -2.61 10.11
C VAL A 25 0.28 -2.40 11.41
N GLY A 26 0.98 -2.44 12.55
CA GLY A 26 0.37 -2.20 13.87
C GLY A 26 -0.18 -0.79 14.00
N SER A 27 0.54 0.23 13.50
CA SER A 27 0.07 1.62 13.49
C SER A 27 -1.15 1.81 12.59
N ALA A 28 -1.19 1.19 11.41
CA ALA A 28 -2.34 1.26 10.51
C ALA A 28 -3.59 0.65 11.17
N ILE A 29 -3.44 -0.49 11.84
CA ILE A 29 -4.55 -1.11 12.59
C ILE A 29 -4.95 -0.23 13.78
N GLY A 30 -3.98 0.29 14.54
CA GLY A 30 -4.24 1.12 15.72
C GLY A 30 -4.89 2.45 15.36
N CYS A 31 -4.40 3.13 14.34
CA CYS A 31 -4.95 4.41 13.87
C CYS A 31 -6.40 4.31 13.41
N ARG A 32 -6.84 3.14 12.94
CA ARG A 32 -8.24 2.91 12.56
C ARG A 32 -9.22 3.22 13.69
N PHE A 33 -8.84 2.97 14.94
CA PHE A 33 -9.70 3.17 16.11
C PHE A 33 -9.64 4.59 16.69
N LEU A 34 -8.83 5.47 16.09
CA LEU A 34 -8.75 6.86 16.49
C LEU A 34 -9.83 7.69 15.80
N GLY A 35 -10.43 8.64 16.48
CA GLY A 35 -11.47 9.50 15.92
C GLY A 35 -10.94 10.40 14.78
N ASP A 36 -11.84 10.81 13.87
CA ASP A 36 -11.49 11.60 12.67
C ASP A 36 -11.44 13.11 12.90
N GLY A 37 -11.43 13.56 14.15
CA GLY A 37 -11.62 14.96 14.53
C GLY A 37 -10.59 15.97 14.00
N GLN A 38 -9.52 15.54 13.30
CA GLN A 38 -8.48 16.44 12.78
C GLN A 38 -7.94 15.95 11.44
N THR A 39 -7.69 16.88 10.53
CA THR A 39 -7.09 16.62 9.20
C THR A 39 -5.76 15.84 9.31
N LEU A 40 -4.96 16.12 10.33
CA LEU A 40 -3.70 15.42 10.58
C LEU A 40 -3.92 13.93 10.86
N MET A 41 -4.95 13.59 11.65
CA MET A 41 -5.28 12.20 11.96
C MET A 41 -5.73 11.45 10.70
N ALA A 42 -6.56 12.05 9.86
CA ALA A 42 -6.98 11.47 8.59
C ALA A 42 -5.77 11.24 7.66
N ALA A 43 -4.84 12.20 7.59
CA ALA A 43 -3.60 12.05 6.82
C ALA A 43 -2.73 10.90 7.36
N LEU A 44 -2.58 10.79 8.68
CA LEU A 44 -1.82 9.70 9.31
C LEU A 44 -2.45 8.33 9.03
N LYS A 45 -3.77 8.21 9.15
CA LYS A 45 -4.53 7.01 8.81
C LYS A 45 -4.28 6.61 7.35
N LEU A 46 -4.40 7.56 6.41
CA LEU A 46 -4.19 7.32 5.00
C LEU A 46 -2.76 6.85 4.71
N VAL A 47 -1.77 7.57 5.22
CA VAL A 47 -0.34 7.24 4.99
C VAL A 47 0.00 5.86 5.55
N THR A 48 -0.39 5.58 6.80
CA THR A 48 -0.09 4.27 7.42
C THR A 48 -0.79 3.12 6.72
N ALA A 49 -2.04 3.29 6.30
CA ALA A 49 -2.78 2.28 5.54
C ALA A 49 -2.17 2.06 4.14
N THR A 50 -1.80 3.14 3.45
CA THR A 50 -1.14 3.06 2.14
C THR A 50 0.21 2.33 2.23
N LEU A 51 1.02 2.63 3.23
CA LEU A 51 2.28 1.93 3.46
C LEU A 51 2.04 0.46 3.80
N ALA A 52 1.08 0.16 4.67
CA ALA A 52 0.78 -1.20 5.10
C ALA A 52 0.28 -2.09 3.95
N VAL A 53 -0.51 -1.55 3.02
CA VAL A 53 -1.06 -2.30 1.88
C VAL A 53 -0.15 -2.21 0.65
N GLY A 54 0.37 -1.01 0.37
CA GLY A 54 1.05 -0.70 -0.89
C GLY A 54 2.57 -0.91 -0.90
N VAL A 55 3.21 -1.00 0.27
CA VAL A 55 4.68 -1.09 0.33
C VAL A 55 5.14 -2.31 1.13
N VAL A 56 4.62 -2.49 2.34
CA VAL A 56 5.13 -3.48 3.30
C VAL A 56 5.14 -4.91 2.77
N PRO A 57 4.06 -5.46 2.17
CA PRO A 57 4.07 -6.85 1.70
C PRO A 57 5.15 -7.11 0.66
N GLY A 58 5.28 -6.22 -0.33
CA GLY A 58 6.26 -6.36 -1.39
C GLY A 58 7.69 -6.09 -0.94
N ALA A 59 7.91 -5.13 -0.02
CA ALA A 59 9.23 -4.88 0.57
C ALA A 59 9.72 -6.09 1.35
N LEU A 60 8.87 -6.70 2.17
CA LEU A 60 9.18 -7.94 2.89
C LEU A 60 9.46 -9.10 1.93
N ALA A 61 8.64 -9.26 0.89
CA ALA A 61 8.87 -10.27 -0.14
C ALA A 61 10.22 -10.06 -0.85
N THR A 62 10.57 -8.81 -1.20
CA THR A 62 11.86 -8.45 -1.81
C THR A 62 13.03 -8.84 -0.91
N MET A 63 12.96 -8.47 0.36
CA MET A 63 13.98 -8.80 1.35
C MET A 63 14.10 -10.31 1.59
N LEU A 64 12.99 -11.04 1.50
CA LEU A 64 12.97 -12.49 1.64
C LEU A 64 13.51 -13.20 0.41
N TRP A 65 13.30 -12.68 -0.77
CA TRP A 65 13.76 -13.30 -2.02
C TRP A 65 15.26 -13.12 -2.27
N ARG A 66 15.83 -11.97 -1.88
CA ARG A 66 17.26 -11.65 -2.12
C ARG A 66 18.09 -11.62 -0.82
N PRO A 67 18.25 -12.76 -0.14
CA PRO A 67 18.78 -12.79 1.24
C PRO A 67 20.27 -12.46 1.39
N ARG A 68 21.04 -12.57 0.32
CA ARG A 68 22.52 -12.48 0.38
C ARG A 68 23.09 -11.22 -0.26
N ARG A 69 22.25 -10.39 -0.87
CA ARG A 69 22.67 -9.12 -1.46
C ARG A 69 22.24 -7.98 -0.55
N ALA A 70 23.12 -7.00 -0.35
CA ALA A 70 22.71 -5.71 0.19
C ALA A 70 21.72 -5.06 -0.81
N LEU A 71 20.57 -4.64 -0.31
CA LEU A 71 19.55 -3.94 -1.08
C LEU A 71 19.65 -2.46 -0.81
N THR A 72 19.44 -1.64 -1.81
CA THR A 72 19.32 -0.21 -1.61
C THR A 72 17.91 0.15 -1.14
N LEU A 73 17.75 1.31 -0.50
CA LEU A 73 16.42 1.77 -0.05
C LEU A 73 15.46 1.92 -1.23
N LEU A 74 15.94 2.46 -2.36
CA LEU A 74 15.13 2.59 -3.59
C LEU A 74 14.72 1.22 -4.17
N GLU A 75 15.60 0.22 -4.12
CA GLU A 75 15.25 -1.15 -4.53
C GLU A 75 14.14 -1.72 -3.61
N VAL A 76 14.25 -1.52 -2.29
CA VAL A 76 13.24 -2.03 -1.34
C VAL A 76 11.89 -1.33 -1.53
N ILE A 77 11.88 -0.02 -1.71
CA ILE A 77 10.64 0.74 -1.93
C ILE A 77 10.08 0.45 -3.32
N GLY A 78 10.88 0.55 -4.37
CA GLY A 78 10.44 0.39 -5.75
C GLY A 78 9.88 -1.02 -6.03
N PHE A 79 10.63 -2.06 -5.68
CA PHE A 79 10.13 -3.44 -5.76
C PHE A 79 9.01 -3.68 -4.76
N GLY A 80 9.06 -3.03 -3.59
CA GLY A 80 8.01 -3.09 -2.58
C GLY A 80 6.67 -2.66 -3.14
N VAL A 81 6.61 -1.48 -3.77
CA VAL A 81 5.40 -0.97 -4.41
C VAL A 81 4.94 -1.88 -5.55
N ALA A 82 5.85 -2.24 -6.47
CA ALA A 82 5.50 -3.05 -7.64
C ALA A 82 4.96 -4.44 -7.24
N ILE A 83 5.63 -5.12 -6.31
CA ILE A 83 5.22 -6.45 -5.85
C ILE A 83 3.93 -6.36 -5.02
N SER A 84 3.79 -5.36 -4.12
CA SER A 84 2.56 -5.18 -3.35
C SER A 84 1.37 -4.95 -4.27
N PHE A 85 1.52 -4.08 -5.28
CA PHE A 85 0.46 -3.81 -6.23
C PHE A 85 0.09 -5.06 -7.04
N GLY A 86 1.08 -5.82 -7.53
CA GLY A 86 0.85 -7.09 -8.20
C GLY A 86 0.17 -8.15 -7.32
N LEU A 87 0.59 -8.26 -6.06
CA LEU A 87 -0.03 -9.16 -5.07
C LEU A 87 -1.48 -8.77 -4.80
N VAL A 88 -1.75 -7.49 -4.56
CA VAL A 88 -3.12 -7.02 -4.33
C VAL A 88 -4.00 -7.23 -5.56
N HIS A 89 -3.46 -7.04 -6.75
CA HIS A 89 -4.18 -7.33 -8.01
C HIS A 89 -4.54 -8.81 -8.13
N LEU A 90 -3.60 -9.71 -7.87
CA LEU A 90 -3.83 -11.16 -7.85
C LEU A 90 -4.87 -11.53 -6.78
N ILE A 91 -4.72 -10.99 -5.57
CA ILE A 91 -5.65 -11.21 -4.48
C ILE A 91 -7.05 -10.67 -4.85
N ALA A 92 -7.15 -9.52 -5.52
CA ALA A 92 -8.42 -8.96 -5.98
C ALA A 92 -9.16 -9.93 -6.92
N VAL A 93 -8.44 -10.50 -7.90
CA VAL A 93 -9.01 -11.52 -8.82
C VAL A 93 -9.55 -12.70 -8.03
N LEU A 94 -8.73 -13.24 -7.12
CA LEU A 94 -9.12 -14.40 -6.31
C LEU A 94 -10.27 -14.09 -5.35
N ALA A 95 -10.23 -12.91 -4.69
CA ALA A 95 -11.25 -12.49 -3.74
C ALA A 95 -12.60 -12.30 -4.42
N VAL A 96 -12.64 -11.60 -5.56
CA VAL A 96 -13.88 -11.41 -6.33
C VAL A 96 -14.40 -12.74 -6.86
N SER A 97 -13.52 -13.62 -7.37
CA SER A 97 -13.92 -14.95 -7.88
C SER A 97 -14.44 -15.86 -6.77
N ALA A 98 -13.89 -15.77 -5.57
CA ALA A 98 -14.30 -16.53 -4.40
C ALA A 98 -15.41 -15.84 -3.56
N HIS A 99 -15.87 -14.67 -3.99
CA HIS A 99 -16.84 -13.84 -3.27
C HIS A 99 -16.38 -13.45 -1.84
N VAL A 100 -15.10 -13.18 -1.67
CA VAL A 100 -14.45 -12.79 -0.41
C VAL A 100 -14.32 -11.27 -0.33
N GLY A 101 -14.87 -10.66 0.70
CA GLY A 101 -14.85 -9.20 0.87
C GLY A 101 -13.53 -8.65 1.40
N ALA A 102 -13.38 -7.32 1.30
CA ALA A 102 -12.20 -6.59 1.75
C ALA A 102 -11.79 -6.86 3.21
N PRO A 103 -12.69 -7.01 4.19
CA PRO A 103 -12.31 -7.29 5.58
C PRO A 103 -11.50 -8.59 5.75
N ILE A 104 -11.96 -9.67 5.10
CA ILE A 104 -11.27 -10.97 5.15
C ILE A 104 -9.94 -10.88 4.41
N THR A 105 -9.93 -10.24 3.25
CA THR A 105 -8.72 -10.02 2.46
C THR A 105 -7.66 -9.23 3.23
N LEU A 106 -8.07 -8.17 3.93
CA LEU A 106 -7.17 -7.41 4.83
C LEU A 106 -6.60 -8.28 5.95
N GLY A 107 -7.43 -9.10 6.58
CA GLY A 107 -7.00 -10.03 7.60
C GLY A 107 -5.92 -10.98 7.06
N MET A 108 -6.15 -11.57 5.88
CA MET A 108 -5.18 -12.45 5.23
C MET A 108 -3.87 -11.72 4.88
N LEU A 109 -3.96 -10.50 4.32
CA LEU A 109 -2.81 -9.68 3.98
C LEU A 109 -2.00 -9.28 5.23
N ALA A 110 -2.68 -8.90 6.32
CA ALA A 110 -2.05 -8.56 7.59
C ALA A 110 -1.33 -9.78 8.20
N ILE A 111 -1.96 -10.95 8.21
CA ILE A 111 -1.35 -12.19 8.69
C ILE A 111 -0.12 -12.54 7.84
N ALA A 112 -0.24 -12.52 6.51
CA ALA A 112 0.86 -12.81 5.61
C ALA A 112 2.04 -11.84 5.81
N SER A 113 1.76 -10.54 5.91
CA SER A 113 2.77 -9.51 6.16
C SER A 113 3.45 -9.69 7.52
N THR A 114 2.68 -10.03 8.56
CA THR A 114 3.22 -10.31 9.90
C THR A 114 4.14 -11.52 9.89
N LEU A 115 3.73 -12.61 9.25
CA LEU A 115 4.56 -13.83 9.13
C LEU A 115 5.84 -13.56 8.33
N MET A 116 5.76 -12.80 7.23
CA MET A 116 6.93 -12.38 6.46
C MET A 116 7.86 -11.47 7.29
N ALA A 117 7.31 -10.55 8.07
CA ALA A 117 8.10 -9.67 8.95
C ALA A 117 8.83 -10.47 10.03
N ILE A 118 8.13 -11.38 10.71
CA ILE A 118 8.73 -12.30 11.69
C ILE A 118 9.86 -13.10 11.01
N ARG A 119 9.62 -13.67 9.84
CA ARG A 119 10.63 -14.40 9.08
C ARG A 119 11.83 -13.53 8.73
N THR A 120 11.62 -12.26 8.42
CA THR A 120 12.66 -11.29 8.11
C THR A 120 13.50 -10.94 9.34
N ILE A 121 12.87 -10.77 10.50
CA ILE A 121 13.54 -10.51 11.79
C ILE A 121 14.43 -11.68 12.20
N TRP A 122 13.99 -12.90 11.95
CA TRP A 122 14.74 -14.11 12.33
C TRP A 122 15.90 -14.45 11.38
N ARG A 123 16.06 -13.67 10.30
CA ARG A 123 17.19 -13.88 9.39
C ARG A 123 18.50 -13.36 10.00
N PRO A 124 19.58 -14.17 9.93
CA PRO A 124 20.87 -13.76 10.48
C PRO A 124 21.58 -12.70 9.63
N PHE A 125 21.27 -12.59 8.33
CA PHE A 125 22.00 -11.75 7.38
C PHE A 125 21.04 -10.96 6.47
N GLY A 126 21.47 -9.77 6.10
CA GLY A 126 20.83 -8.88 5.15
C GLY A 126 20.99 -7.43 5.61
N LEU A 127 21.35 -6.56 4.67
CA LEU A 127 21.53 -5.14 4.89
C LEU A 127 20.70 -4.35 3.88
N VAL A 128 20.10 -3.27 4.35
CA VAL A 128 19.56 -2.21 3.50
C VAL A 128 20.51 -1.05 3.58
N VAL A 129 20.99 -0.62 2.44
CA VAL A 129 21.90 0.52 2.30
C VAL A 129 21.09 1.75 1.98
N ILE A 130 21.32 2.82 2.71
CA ILE A 130 20.70 4.12 2.48
C ILE A 130 21.80 5.09 2.10
N THR A 131 21.73 5.66 0.91
CA THR A 131 22.66 6.69 0.43
C THR A 131 22.01 8.06 0.48
N LEU A 132 22.82 9.11 0.55
CA LEU A 132 22.33 10.48 0.50
C LEU A 132 21.58 10.76 -0.80
N ASP A 133 22.06 10.24 -1.93
CA ASP A 133 21.42 10.41 -3.24
C ASP A 133 20.00 9.80 -3.26
N GLU A 134 19.80 8.64 -2.64
CA GLU A 134 18.48 8.02 -2.51
C GLU A 134 17.53 8.87 -1.65
N LEU A 135 18.03 9.44 -0.55
CA LEU A 135 17.22 10.34 0.27
C LEU A 135 16.83 11.61 -0.49
N ILE A 136 17.74 12.17 -1.29
CA ILE A 136 17.44 13.33 -2.15
C ILE A 136 16.35 12.95 -3.17
N VAL A 137 16.50 11.82 -3.88
CA VAL A 137 15.50 11.36 -4.86
C VAL A 137 14.14 11.14 -4.20
N LEU A 138 14.08 10.47 -3.05
CA LEU A 138 12.83 10.24 -2.31
C LEU A 138 12.20 11.55 -1.84
N SER A 139 13.02 12.51 -1.38
CA SER A 139 12.54 13.83 -0.97
C SER A 139 11.97 14.62 -2.14
N LEU A 140 12.61 14.56 -3.32
CA LEU A 140 12.12 15.21 -4.53
C LEU A 140 10.82 14.54 -5.02
N LEU A 141 10.73 13.22 -4.98
CA LEU A 141 9.49 12.50 -5.33
C LEU A 141 8.35 12.85 -4.38
N LEU A 142 8.63 12.96 -3.08
CA LEU A 142 7.64 13.38 -2.09
C LEU A 142 7.20 14.83 -2.35
N ALA A 143 8.13 15.75 -2.58
CA ALA A 143 7.83 17.15 -2.89
C ALA A 143 6.99 17.27 -4.17
N LEU A 144 7.34 16.52 -5.22
CA LEU A 144 6.58 16.45 -6.47
C LEU A 144 5.17 15.89 -6.22
N SER A 145 5.03 14.84 -5.40
CA SER A 145 3.73 14.27 -5.06
C SER A 145 2.85 15.28 -4.32
N VAL A 146 3.41 16.00 -3.35
CA VAL A 146 2.71 17.07 -2.63
C VAL A 146 2.33 18.22 -3.57
N PHE A 147 3.22 18.59 -4.50
CA PHE A 147 2.94 19.63 -5.49
C PHE A 147 1.80 19.22 -6.43
N LEU A 148 1.87 18.00 -7.01
CA LEU A 148 0.82 17.48 -7.88
C LEU A 148 -0.51 17.33 -7.15
N TYR A 149 -0.47 16.91 -5.88
CA TYR A 149 -1.64 16.86 -5.03
C TYR A 149 -2.32 18.24 -4.87
N ASN A 150 -1.55 19.30 -4.67
CA ASN A 150 -2.11 20.65 -4.54
C ASN A 150 -2.59 21.24 -5.88
N LEU A 151 -2.10 20.71 -7.01
CA LEU A 151 -2.58 21.10 -8.35
C LEU A 151 -3.85 20.34 -8.75
N GLY A 152 -4.13 19.21 -8.08
CA GLY A 152 -5.31 18.40 -8.37
C GLY A 152 -6.59 19.19 -8.13
N SER A 153 -7.47 19.19 -9.15
CA SER A 153 -8.78 19.82 -9.05
C SER A 153 -9.66 19.08 -8.04
N PRO A 154 -10.33 19.79 -7.12
CA PRO A 154 -11.32 19.17 -6.24
C PRO A 154 -12.62 18.81 -6.97
N VAL A 155 -12.71 19.04 -8.28
CA VAL A 155 -13.91 18.78 -9.07
C VAL A 155 -14.03 17.28 -9.35
N THR A 156 -15.02 16.67 -8.74
CA THR A 156 -15.42 15.29 -9.04
C THR A 156 -16.18 15.25 -10.35
N TRP A 157 -15.57 14.72 -11.39
CA TRP A 157 -16.25 14.39 -12.64
C TRP A 157 -17.18 13.20 -12.44
N TRP A 158 -18.17 13.06 -13.32
CA TRP A 158 -19.12 11.94 -13.24
C TRP A 158 -18.42 10.56 -13.25
N GLU A 159 -17.35 10.43 -14.02
CA GLU A 159 -16.51 9.23 -14.03
C GLU A 159 -15.90 8.92 -12.66
N ASP A 160 -15.43 9.93 -11.93
CA ASP A 160 -14.89 9.76 -10.57
C ASP A 160 -15.95 9.23 -9.61
N GLN A 161 -17.22 9.65 -9.74
CA GLN A 161 -18.30 9.16 -8.90
C GLN A 161 -18.55 7.66 -9.12
N VAL A 162 -18.44 7.17 -10.36
CA VAL A 162 -18.53 5.74 -10.67
C VAL A 162 -17.40 4.99 -9.99
N HIS A 163 -16.15 5.45 -10.13
CA HIS A 163 -14.99 4.83 -9.51
C HIS A 163 -15.09 4.82 -7.98
N VAL A 164 -15.44 5.94 -7.36
CA VAL A 164 -15.66 6.03 -5.91
C VAL A 164 -16.75 5.08 -5.44
N SER A 165 -17.84 4.94 -6.19
CA SER A 165 -18.93 4.01 -5.84
C SER A 165 -18.47 2.55 -5.88
N ILE A 166 -17.60 2.18 -6.84
CA ILE A 166 -16.98 0.85 -6.92
C ILE A 166 -16.08 0.60 -5.70
N VAL A 167 -15.22 1.56 -5.36
CA VAL A 167 -14.33 1.46 -4.19
C VAL A 167 -15.16 1.30 -2.91
N ARG A 168 -16.21 2.10 -2.75
CA ARG A 168 -17.12 2.02 -1.58
C ARG A 168 -17.75 0.64 -1.47
N ARG A 169 -18.33 0.13 -2.55
CA ARG A 169 -18.95 -1.20 -2.56
C ARG A 169 -17.94 -2.31 -2.25
N LEU A 170 -16.75 -2.26 -2.85
CA LEU A 170 -15.70 -3.22 -2.57
C LEU A 170 -15.25 -3.17 -1.10
N SER A 171 -15.21 -1.98 -0.48
CA SER A 171 -14.81 -1.83 0.92
C SER A 171 -15.88 -2.30 1.91
N GLU A 172 -17.17 -2.18 1.56
CA GLU A 172 -18.30 -2.44 2.46
C GLU A 172 -18.88 -3.85 2.31
N LEU A 173 -18.90 -4.41 1.08
CA LEU A 173 -19.52 -5.70 0.82
C LEU A 173 -18.72 -6.84 1.45
N ALA A 174 -19.41 -7.67 2.23
CA ALA A 174 -18.84 -8.91 2.77
C ALA A 174 -18.58 -9.95 1.67
N SER A 175 -19.36 -9.91 0.59
CA SER A 175 -19.28 -10.85 -0.54
C SER A 175 -19.46 -10.08 -1.85
N PRO A 176 -18.37 -9.48 -2.38
CA PRO A 176 -18.43 -8.75 -3.64
C PRO A 176 -18.65 -9.71 -4.82
N ARG A 177 -19.60 -9.35 -5.67
CA ARG A 177 -19.84 -10.00 -6.96
C ARG A 177 -19.73 -8.96 -8.06
N LEU A 178 -19.31 -9.35 -9.25
CA LEU A 178 -19.16 -8.42 -10.36
C LEU A 178 -20.50 -7.75 -10.72
N ASP A 179 -21.60 -8.46 -10.62
CA ASP A 179 -22.96 -7.97 -10.92
C ASP A 179 -23.47 -6.92 -9.92
N ASN A 180 -22.95 -6.90 -8.69
CA ASN A 180 -23.36 -5.93 -7.67
C ASN A 180 -22.32 -4.83 -7.38
N LEU A 181 -21.22 -4.81 -8.11
CA LEU A 181 -20.24 -3.71 -8.03
C LEU A 181 -20.68 -2.47 -8.81
N TYR A 182 -21.53 -2.65 -9.83
CA TYR A 182 -21.95 -1.56 -10.70
C TYR A 182 -23.38 -1.12 -10.37
N VAL A 183 -23.57 0.19 -10.25
CA VAL A 183 -24.86 0.77 -9.86
C VAL A 183 -25.88 0.72 -11.01
N THR A 184 -25.40 0.64 -12.26
CA THR A 184 -26.23 0.70 -13.45
C THR A 184 -26.09 -0.59 -14.25
N PRO A 185 -27.19 -1.34 -14.46
CA PRO A 185 -27.18 -2.48 -15.37
C PRO A 185 -26.71 -2.03 -16.76
N GLY A 186 -25.73 -2.70 -17.33
CA GLY A 186 -25.16 -2.38 -18.64
C GLY A 186 -23.80 -1.70 -18.66
N LEU A 187 -23.34 -1.10 -17.53
CA LEU A 187 -21.97 -0.58 -17.40
C LEU A 187 -20.94 -1.67 -16.99
N VAL A 188 -21.35 -2.89 -16.98
CA VAL A 188 -20.68 -4.05 -16.37
C VAL A 188 -19.32 -4.37 -16.97
N TYR A 189 -18.96 -3.86 -18.14
CA TYR A 189 -17.86 -4.42 -18.91
C TYR A 189 -16.63 -3.53 -19.11
N ALA A 190 -16.65 -2.31 -18.58
CA ALA A 190 -15.49 -1.42 -18.72
C ALA A 190 -14.27 -1.89 -17.91
N TYR A 191 -14.51 -2.57 -16.78
CA TYR A 191 -13.44 -3.02 -15.88
C TYR A 191 -13.71 -4.46 -15.39
N PRO A 192 -13.31 -5.48 -16.14
CA PRO A 192 -13.56 -6.88 -15.79
C PRO A 192 -12.88 -7.31 -14.47
N ILE A 193 -11.81 -6.60 -14.08
CA ILE A 193 -11.08 -6.86 -12.83
C ILE A 193 -10.72 -5.53 -12.20
N PRO A 194 -11.43 -5.11 -11.15
CA PRO A 194 -11.20 -3.81 -10.51
C PRO A 194 -10.01 -3.82 -9.53
N GLY A 195 -8.83 -4.25 -9.98
CA GLY A 195 -7.65 -4.41 -9.11
C GLY A 195 -7.22 -3.10 -8.43
N THR A 196 -7.19 -1.99 -9.16
CA THR A 196 -6.90 -0.67 -8.60
C THR A 196 -7.98 -0.22 -7.61
N HIS A 197 -9.26 -0.44 -7.94
CA HIS A 197 -10.37 -0.13 -7.04
C HIS A 197 -10.32 -0.99 -5.77
N PHE A 198 -9.95 -2.26 -5.92
CA PHE A 198 -9.79 -3.15 -4.77
C PHE A 198 -8.63 -2.71 -3.88
N PHE A 199 -7.51 -2.29 -4.47
CA PHE A 199 -6.39 -1.71 -3.73
C PHE A 199 -6.83 -0.49 -2.90
N MET A 200 -7.56 0.43 -3.51
CA MET A 200 -8.12 1.59 -2.82
C MET A 200 -9.17 1.22 -1.76
N ALA A 201 -9.98 0.19 -2.04
CA ALA A 201 -10.94 -0.33 -1.06
C ALA A 201 -10.26 -0.92 0.18
N LEU A 202 -9.13 -1.61 0.02
CA LEU A 202 -8.34 -2.10 1.15
C LEU A 202 -7.77 -0.95 1.98
N ILE A 203 -7.28 0.10 1.33
CA ILE A 203 -6.77 1.30 2.02
C ILE A 203 -7.92 2.00 2.77
N ALA A 204 -9.06 2.25 2.10
CA ALA A 204 -10.23 2.87 2.72
C ALA A 204 -10.70 2.06 3.95
N ARG A 205 -10.77 0.74 3.81
CA ARG A 205 -11.20 -0.15 4.89
C ARG A 205 -10.21 -0.17 6.06
N LEU A 206 -8.91 -0.14 5.79
CA LEU A 206 -7.88 -0.16 6.82
C LEU A 206 -7.77 1.19 7.55
N SER A 207 -7.86 2.29 6.79
CA SER A 207 -7.80 3.65 7.35
C SER A 207 -9.10 4.08 8.03
N ASP A 208 -10.21 3.39 7.76
CA ASP A 208 -11.56 3.79 8.17
C ASP A 208 -11.95 5.18 7.66
N LEU A 209 -11.46 5.53 6.48
CA LEU A 209 -11.76 6.79 5.80
C LEU A 209 -12.79 6.57 4.70
N ASP A 210 -13.57 7.63 4.40
CA ASP A 210 -14.49 7.58 3.27
C ASP A 210 -13.73 7.29 1.97
N PRO A 211 -14.21 6.36 1.13
CA PRO A 211 -13.62 6.05 -0.16
C PRO A 211 -13.38 7.26 -1.07
N LEU A 212 -14.24 8.28 -0.99
CA LEU A 212 -14.05 9.55 -1.71
C LEU A 212 -12.73 10.22 -1.32
N PHE A 213 -12.42 10.24 -0.02
CA PHE A 213 -11.18 10.82 0.49
C PHE A 213 -9.95 10.02 0.02
N VAL A 214 -10.04 8.69 -0.01
CA VAL A 214 -8.94 7.82 -0.45
C VAL A 214 -8.71 7.93 -1.96
N TYR A 215 -9.76 8.07 -2.75
CA TYR A 215 -9.68 8.13 -4.20
C TYR A 215 -9.12 9.47 -4.69
N HIS A 216 -9.48 10.59 -4.04
CA HIS A 216 -9.08 11.95 -4.43
C HIS A 216 -7.87 12.48 -3.67
N LYS A 217 -7.30 11.74 -2.73
CA LYS A 217 -6.16 12.15 -1.91
C LYS A 217 -5.01 11.16 -2.06
#